data_5cedb2e6ebd31011f3c24802c7262eec
#
_entry.id   5cedb2e6ebd31011f3c24802c7262eec
#
_cell.length_a   1.000
_cell.length_b   1.000
_cell.length_c   1.000
_cell.angle_alpha   90.00
_cell.angle_beta   90.00
_cell.angle_gamma   90.00
#
_symmetry.space_group_name_H-M   'P 1'
#
loop_
_entity.id
_entity.type
_entity.pdbx_description
1 polymer ?
#
loop_
_entity_poly.entity_id
_entity_poly.type
_entity_poly.pdbx_seq_one_letter_code
_entity_poly.pdbx_strand_id
1 'polypeptide(L)'
;MRKYMRGVTLMELMIVVVVLGILTTVAYPSYRQHAARAKRTEAKAALLQIATMQERFYLQNNAYTTNMTSLGFAVAGNFMTDSNSYVISVTAADAATFNATAVYQKADAEAGKCATFAIDGRGVKTSAPSVDCWTNTRL
;
A
#
# COMPACT_ATOMS: atom_id res chain seq x y z
N MET A 1 46.94 25.96 21.79
CA MET A 1 45.65 26.70 21.67
C MET A 1 44.55 25.90 22.33
N ARG A 2 43.98 26.35 23.45
CA ARG A 2 42.84 25.69 24.12
C ARG A 2 41.57 26.10 23.36
N LYS A 3 40.92 25.14 22.66
CA LYS A 3 39.58 25.33 22.12
C LYS A 3 38.59 25.39 23.31
N TYR A 4 37.98 26.56 23.50
CA TYR A 4 36.84 26.69 24.44
C TYR A 4 35.66 25.92 23.88
N MET A 5 35.32 24.82 24.49
CA MET A 5 34.05 24.09 24.24
C MET A 5 32.92 24.94 24.88
N ARG A 6 32.12 25.60 24.08
CA ARG A 6 30.91 26.28 24.54
C ARG A 6 29.89 25.21 24.94
N GLY A 7 29.55 25.15 26.20
CA GLY A 7 28.46 24.31 26.69
C GLY A 7 27.11 24.90 26.30
N VAL A 8 26.16 24.05 25.99
CA VAL A 8 24.76 24.43 25.73
C VAL A 8 24.12 24.84 27.06
N THR A 9 23.39 25.96 27.08
CA THR A 9 22.67 26.41 28.28
C THR A 9 21.38 25.63 28.48
N LEU A 10 20.93 25.49 29.72
CA LEU A 10 19.65 24.81 30.06
C LEU A 10 18.46 25.49 29.37
N MET A 11 18.51 26.84 29.27
CA MET A 11 17.44 27.61 28.62
C MET A 11 17.40 27.36 27.10
N GLU A 12 18.56 27.20 26.46
CA GLU A 12 18.66 26.88 25.03
C GLU A 12 18.07 25.49 24.74
N LEU A 13 18.33 24.49 25.60
CA LEU A 13 17.72 23.18 25.53
C LEU A 13 16.18 23.24 25.69
N MET A 14 15.68 24.03 26.63
CA MET A 14 14.23 24.19 26.83
C MET A 14 13.55 24.79 25.60
N ILE A 15 14.12 25.82 24.99
CA ILE A 15 13.57 26.44 23.77
C ILE A 15 13.55 25.44 22.62
N VAL A 16 14.62 24.67 22.43
CA VAL A 16 14.69 23.65 21.37
C VAL A 16 13.60 22.58 21.55
N VAL A 17 13.39 22.08 22.77
CA VAL A 17 12.35 21.07 23.05
C VAL A 17 10.95 21.62 22.78
N VAL A 18 10.68 22.89 23.17
CA VAL A 18 9.38 23.55 22.89
C VAL A 18 9.14 23.68 21.38
N VAL A 19 10.14 24.14 20.63
CA VAL A 19 10.04 24.29 19.17
C VAL A 19 9.84 22.94 18.50
N LEU A 20 10.58 21.90 18.88
CA LEU A 20 10.40 20.54 18.38
C LEU A 20 9.02 20.00 18.70
N GLY A 21 8.50 20.26 19.92
CA GLY A 21 7.13 19.88 20.34
C GLY A 21 6.07 20.48 19.42
N ILE A 22 6.17 21.76 19.09
CA ILE A 22 5.23 22.43 18.18
C ILE A 22 5.33 21.87 16.76
N LEU A 23 6.53 21.67 16.24
CA LEU A 23 6.74 21.15 14.89
C LEU A 23 6.21 19.72 14.74
N THR A 24 6.39 18.85 15.73
CA THR A 24 5.91 17.46 15.67
C THR A 24 4.39 17.35 15.63
N THR A 25 3.65 18.27 16.25
CA THR A 25 2.17 18.24 16.23
C THR A 25 1.60 18.42 14.83
N VAL A 26 2.27 19.18 13.96
CA VAL A 26 1.84 19.40 12.56
C VAL A 26 2.45 18.36 11.62
N ALA A 27 3.71 17.98 11.82
CA ALA A 27 4.42 17.07 10.94
C ALA A 27 3.93 15.63 11.05
N TYR A 28 3.57 15.14 12.24
CA TYR A 28 3.18 13.76 12.47
C TYR A 28 1.90 13.33 11.70
N PRO A 29 0.78 14.07 11.74
CA PRO A 29 -0.42 13.69 10.99
C PRO A 29 -0.20 13.73 9.48
N SER A 30 0.57 14.68 8.97
CA SER A 30 0.93 14.77 7.55
C SER A 30 1.73 13.55 7.09
N TYR A 31 2.73 13.14 7.87
CA TYR A 31 3.54 11.95 7.58
C TYR A 31 2.69 10.68 7.51
N ARG A 32 1.78 10.46 8.47
CA ARG A 32 0.88 9.30 8.47
C ARG A 32 0.00 9.22 7.23
N GLN A 33 -0.52 10.34 6.76
CA GLN A 33 -1.33 10.39 5.53
C GLN A 33 -0.50 10.02 4.29
N HIS A 34 0.72 10.53 4.18
CA HIS A 34 1.63 10.18 3.09
C HIS A 34 1.99 8.69 3.09
N ALA A 35 2.30 8.13 4.26
CA ALA A 35 2.59 6.71 4.40
C ALA A 35 1.40 5.82 4.02
N ALA A 36 0.17 6.19 4.41
CA ALA A 36 -1.04 5.47 4.02
C ALA A 36 -1.26 5.49 2.50
N ARG A 37 -1.06 6.64 1.85
CA ARG A 37 -1.15 6.77 0.39
C ARG A 37 -0.13 5.90 -0.34
N ALA A 38 1.11 5.87 0.14
CA ALA A 38 2.16 5.02 -0.43
C ALA A 38 1.76 3.55 -0.39
N LYS A 39 1.28 3.05 0.76
CA LYS A 39 0.79 1.67 0.92
C LYS A 39 -0.35 1.34 -0.05
N ARG A 40 -1.34 2.23 -0.21
CA ARG A 40 -2.44 2.05 -1.18
C ARG A 40 -1.92 2.00 -2.62
N THR A 41 -0.94 2.83 -2.94
CA THR A 41 -0.34 2.86 -4.28
C THR A 41 0.38 1.55 -4.60
N GLU A 42 1.11 0.97 -3.64
CA GLU A 42 1.73 -0.35 -3.78
C GLU A 42 0.68 -1.44 -4.08
N ALA A 43 -0.42 -1.48 -3.31
CA ALA A 43 -1.50 -2.44 -3.51
C ALA A 43 -2.15 -2.30 -4.89
N LYS A 44 -2.45 -1.08 -5.32
CA LYS A 44 -3.02 -0.79 -6.64
C LYS A 44 -2.06 -1.19 -7.76
N ALA A 45 -0.78 -0.87 -7.63
CA ALA A 45 0.24 -1.22 -8.61
C ALA A 45 0.38 -2.74 -8.76
N ALA A 46 0.40 -3.48 -7.65
CA ALA A 46 0.45 -4.93 -7.66
C ALA A 46 -0.77 -5.56 -8.34
N LEU A 47 -1.98 -5.07 -8.07
CA LEU A 47 -3.20 -5.54 -8.73
C LEU A 47 -3.22 -5.24 -10.23
N LEU A 48 -2.76 -4.06 -10.64
CA LEU A 48 -2.65 -3.72 -12.06
C LEU A 48 -1.59 -4.56 -12.78
N GLN A 49 -0.49 -4.88 -12.09
CA GLN A 49 0.52 -5.80 -12.61
C GLN A 49 -0.08 -7.21 -12.82
N ILE A 50 -0.82 -7.73 -11.84
CA ILE A 50 -1.53 -9.01 -11.96
C ILE A 50 -2.48 -8.98 -13.16
N ALA A 51 -3.30 -7.95 -13.29
CA ALA A 51 -4.23 -7.82 -14.40
C ALA A 51 -3.50 -7.88 -15.76
N THR A 52 -2.38 -7.16 -15.88
CA THR A 52 -1.57 -7.19 -17.11
C THR A 52 -0.99 -8.57 -17.39
N MET A 53 -0.51 -9.28 -16.36
CA MET A 53 0.04 -10.63 -16.53
C MET A 53 -1.05 -11.67 -16.82
N GLN A 54 -2.24 -11.51 -16.27
CA GLN A 54 -3.42 -12.32 -16.57
C GLN A 54 -3.84 -12.21 -18.03
N GLU A 55 -3.91 -11.00 -18.57
CA GLU A 55 -4.21 -10.79 -19.99
C GLU A 55 -3.15 -11.43 -20.89
N ARG A 56 -1.89 -11.29 -20.53
CA ARG A 56 -0.80 -11.94 -21.25
C ARG A 56 -0.88 -13.47 -21.20
N PHE A 57 -1.22 -14.03 -20.06
CA PHE A 57 -1.41 -15.47 -19.88
C PHE A 57 -2.63 -15.96 -20.69
N TYR A 58 -3.73 -15.21 -20.68
CA TYR A 58 -4.93 -15.49 -21.44
C TYR A 58 -4.69 -15.61 -22.95
N LEU A 59 -3.87 -14.72 -23.52
CA LEU A 59 -3.52 -14.77 -24.96
C LEU A 59 -2.82 -16.06 -25.35
N GLN A 60 -2.16 -16.74 -24.42
CA GLN A 60 -1.43 -17.99 -24.68
C GLN A 60 -2.24 -19.25 -24.33
N ASN A 61 -3.15 -19.17 -23.37
CA ASN A 61 -3.81 -20.33 -22.79
C ASN A 61 -5.34 -20.32 -22.93
N ASN A 62 -5.94 -19.24 -23.45
CA ASN A 62 -7.39 -19.01 -23.55
C ASN A 62 -8.13 -19.17 -22.18
N ALA A 63 -7.45 -18.94 -21.09
CA ALA A 63 -7.97 -18.99 -19.74
C ALA A 63 -7.10 -18.16 -18.80
N TYR A 64 -7.68 -17.66 -17.73
CA TYR A 64 -6.98 -17.02 -16.61
C TYR A 64 -6.50 -18.06 -15.60
N THR A 65 -5.61 -17.69 -14.67
CA THR A 65 -5.07 -18.63 -13.69
C THR A 65 -5.02 -18.03 -12.27
N THR A 66 -5.24 -18.85 -11.27
CA THR A 66 -4.99 -18.49 -9.86
C THR A 66 -3.52 -18.73 -9.46
N ASN A 67 -2.75 -19.43 -10.28
CA ASN A 67 -1.36 -19.76 -9.97
C ASN A 67 -0.45 -18.57 -10.34
N MET A 68 0.06 -17.90 -9.31
CA MET A 68 0.91 -16.72 -9.44
C MET A 68 2.26 -17.01 -10.11
N THR A 69 2.81 -18.25 -9.99
CA THR A 69 4.06 -18.60 -10.69
C THR A 69 3.86 -18.68 -12.19
N SER A 70 2.67 -19.09 -12.65
CA SER A 70 2.32 -19.07 -14.08
C SER A 70 2.24 -17.64 -14.64
N LEU A 71 2.01 -16.66 -13.79
CA LEU A 71 2.03 -15.23 -14.12
C LEU A 71 3.42 -14.60 -14.00
N GLY A 72 4.45 -15.37 -13.60
CA GLY A 72 5.83 -14.91 -13.47
C GLY A 72 6.20 -14.36 -12.08
N PHE A 73 5.35 -14.57 -11.07
CA PHE A 73 5.69 -14.24 -9.68
C PHE A 73 6.51 -15.37 -9.03
N ALA A 74 7.31 -15.03 -8.02
CA ALA A 74 8.17 -16.00 -7.32
C ALA A 74 7.41 -17.01 -6.45
N VAL A 75 6.12 -16.76 -6.17
CA VAL A 75 5.27 -17.58 -5.30
C VAL A 75 4.03 -18.06 -6.05
N ALA A 76 3.54 -19.26 -5.72
CA ALA A 76 2.36 -19.83 -6.38
C ALA A 76 1.03 -19.27 -5.86
N GLY A 77 1.02 -18.79 -4.63
CA GLY A 77 -0.17 -18.27 -3.94
C GLY A 77 -0.14 -16.76 -3.76
N ASN A 78 -0.41 -16.31 -2.55
CA ASN A 78 -0.42 -14.90 -2.19
C ASN A 78 0.99 -14.37 -1.86
N PHE A 79 1.20 -13.08 -2.01
CA PHE A 79 2.40 -12.37 -1.55
C PHE A 79 2.04 -11.06 -0.86
N MET A 80 2.99 -10.49 -0.12
CA MET A 80 2.81 -9.19 0.52
C MET A 80 3.44 -8.08 -0.31
N THR A 81 2.85 -6.88 -0.21
CA THR A 81 3.49 -5.66 -0.71
C THR A 81 4.80 -5.37 0.04
N ASP A 82 5.70 -4.58 -0.55
CA ASP A 82 7.02 -4.25 0.03
C ASP A 82 6.92 -3.63 1.43
N SER A 83 5.87 -2.84 1.69
CA SER A 83 5.59 -2.28 3.01
C SER A 83 5.00 -3.29 4.02
N ASN A 84 4.81 -4.57 3.63
CA ASN A 84 4.11 -5.60 4.41
C ASN A 84 2.74 -5.12 4.92
N SER A 85 2.01 -4.39 4.08
CA SER A 85 0.73 -3.78 4.46
C SER A 85 -0.48 -4.46 3.83
N TYR A 86 -0.34 -4.98 2.61
CA TYR A 86 -1.41 -5.69 1.90
C TYR A 86 -0.94 -7.07 1.46
N VAL A 87 -1.81 -8.07 1.62
CA VAL A 87 -1.68 -9.40 0.99
C VAL A 87 -2.38 -9.35 -0.36
N ILE A 88 -1.66 -9.73 -1.39
CA ILE A 88 -2.11 -9.77 -2.78
C ILE A 88 -2.39 -11.21 -3.17
N SER A 89 -3.54 -11.48 -3.77
CA SER A 89 -3.92 -12.82 -4.22
C SER A 89 -4.85 -12.78 -5.42
N VAL A 90 -4.84 -13.82 -6.23
CA VAL A 90 -5.89 -14.12 -7.21
C VAL A 90 -6.85 -15.11 -6.56
N THR A 91 -8.08 -14.67 -6.27
CA THR A 91 -9.06 -15.45 -5.49
C THR A 91 -9.92 -16.37 -6.36
N ALA A 92 -10.08 -16.02 -7.63
CA ALA A 92 -10.79 -16.84 -8.62
C ALA A 92 -10.22 -16.56 -10.02
N ALA A 93 -10.21 -17.58 -10.88
CA ALA A 93 -9.89 -17.45 -12.28
C ALA A 93 -10.53 -18.62 -13.08
N ASP A 94 -11.05 -18.31 -14.24
CA ASP A 94 -11.65 -19.26 -15.19
C ASP A 94 -11.34 -18.83 -16.65
N ALA A 95 -12.06 -19.42 -17.62
CA ALA A 95 -11.90 -19.07 -19.04
C ALA A 95 -12.48 -17.69 -19.41
N ALA A 96 -13.31 -17.10 -18.58
CA ALA A 96 -14.03 -15.86 -18.87
C ALA A 96 -13.53 -14.66 -18.07
N THR A 97 -13.06 -14.88 -16.85
CA THR A 97 -12.69 -13.79 -15.94
C THR A 97 -11.73 -14.26 -14.85
N PHE A 98 -11.14 -13.30 -14.14
CA PHE A 98 -10.40 -13.52 -12.89
C PHE A 98 -10.85 -12.49 -11.84
N ASN A 99 -10.51 -12.73 -10.59
CA ASN A 99 -10.66 -11.77 -9.51
C ASN A 99 -9.36 -11.73 -8.69
N ALA A 100 -8.72 -10.58 -8.64
CA ALA A 100 -7.54 -10.34 -7.83
C ALA A 100 -7.86 -9.35 -6.71
N THR A 101 -7.34 -9.62 -5.52
CA THR A 101 -7.60 -8.82 -4.32
C THR A 101 -6.31 -8.43 -3.61
N ALA A 102 -6.34 -7.26 -2.98
CA ALA A 102 -5.34 -6.79 -2.04
C ALA A 102 -6.03 -6.53 -0.70
N VAL A 103 -5.64 -7.25 0.35
CA VAL A 103 -6.28 -7.18 1.68
C VAL A 103 -5.29 -6.63 2.69
N TYR A 104 -5.68 -5.54 3.37
CA TYR A 104 -4.87 -4.88 4.40
C TYR A 104 -4.70 -5.76 5.63
N GLN A 105 -3.49 -5.83 6.18
CA GLN A 105 -3.14 -6.76 7.26
C GLN A 105 -2.90 -6.09 8.61
N LYS A 106 -2.87 -4.76 8.67
CA LYS A 106 -2.57 -4.04 9.92
C LYS A 106 -3.86 -3.52 10.57
N ALA A 107 -3.90 -3.54 11.89
CA ALA A 107 -5.03 -3.04 12.68
C ALA A 107 -4.81 -1.56 13.05
N ASP A 108 -4.78 -0.69 12.05
CA ASP A 108 -4.67 0.75 12.24
C ASP A 108 -5.84 1.49 11.57
N ALA A 109 -5.84 2.82 11.60
CA ALA A 109 -6.90 3.65 11.03
C ALA A 109 -7.12 3.42 9.51
N GLU A 110 -6.16 2.85 8.79
CA GLU A 110 -6.27 2.52 7.37
C GLU A 110 -7.21 1.34 7.13
N ALA A 111 -7.27 0.37 8.07
CA ALA A 111 -8.21 -0.76 8.00
C ALA A 111 -9.68 -0.31 7.96
N GLY A 112 -10.01 0.80 8.60
CA GLY A 112 -11.35 1.41 8.55
C GLY A 112 -11.63 2.25 7.31
N LYS A 113 -10.64 2.46 6.45
CA LYS A 113 -10.77 3.29 5.24
C LYS A 113 -10.66 2.47 3.96
N CYS A 114 -9.50 1.90 3.71
CA CYS A 114 -9.19 1.18 2.47
C CYS A 114 -8.61 -0.21 2.80
N ALA A 115 -9.43 -1.06 3.42
CA ALA A 115 -9.02 -2.40 3.83
C ALA A 115 -8.82 -3.35 2.65
N THR A 116 -9.62 -3.19 1.60
CA THR A 116 -9.60 -4.12 0.47
C THR A 116 -9.64 -3.37 -0.85
N PHE A 117 -8.84 -3.80 -1.80
CA PHE A 117 -8.93 -3.44 -3.21
C PHE A 117 -9.17 -4.71 -4.01
N ALA A 118 -9.96 -4.63 -5.07
CA ALA A 118 -10.14 -5.72 -6.02
C ALA A 118 -10.19 -5.22 -7.45
N ILE A 119 -9.79 -6.11 -8.38
CA ILE A 119 -9.91 -5.91 -9.82
C ILE A 119 -10.33 -7.23 -10.46
N ASP A 120 -11.26 -7.16 -11.40
CA ASP A 120 -11.72 -8.32 -12.18
C ASP A 120 -11.16 -8.32 -13.61
N GLY A 121 -11.40 -9.42 -14.36
CA GLY A 121 -10.97 -9.58 -15.74
C GLY A 121 -11.62 -8.61 -16.73
N ARG A 122 -12.64 -7.85 -16.33
CA ARG A 122 -13.24 -6.77 -17.13
C ARG A 122 -12.63 -5.41 -16.81
N GLY A 123 -11.67 -5.37 -15.89
CA GLY A 123 -11.03 -4.13 -15.42
C GLY A 123 -11.88 -3.34 -14.42
N VAL A 124 -12.97 -3.92 -13.87
CA VAL A 124 -13.77 -3.29 -12.83
C VAL A 124 -12.99 -3.26 -11.54
N LYS A 125 -12.87 -2.07 -10.96
CA LYS A 125 -12.10 -1.78 -9.76
C LYS A 125 -13.05 -1.50 -8.60
N THR A 126 -12.89 -2.23 -7.51
CA THR A 126 -13.69 -2.04 -6.30
C THR A 126 -12.80 -1.89 -5.08
N SER A 127 -13.32 -1.25 -4.04
CA SER A 127 -12.63 -1.11 -2.75
C SER A 127 -13.63 -1.08 -1.60
N ALA A 128 -13.19 -1.50 -0.43
CA ALA A 128 -13.98 -1.53 0.79
C ALA A 128 -13.10 -1.18 2.02
N PRO A 129 -13.69 -0.63 3.08
CA PRO A 129 -15.09 -0.19 3.23
C PRO A 129 -15.44 1.04 2.38
N SER A 130 -14.47 1.93 2.07
CA SER A 130 -14.71 3.07 1.18
C SER A 130 -14.61 2.68 -0.28
N VAL A 131 -15.62 3.00 -1.07
CA VAL A 131 -15.69 2.69 -2.52
C VAL A 131 -14.73 3.55 -3.35
N ASP A 132 -14.29 4.69 -2.81
CA ASP A 132 -13.49 5.69 -3.54
C ASP A 132 -11.97 5.50 -3.40
N CYS A 133 -11.51 4.43 -2.75
CA CYS A 133 -10.08 4.24 -2.49
C CYS A 133 -9.22 4.12 -3.76
N TRP A 134 -9.82 3.77 -4.89
CA TRP A 134 -9.12 3.73 -6.17
C TRP A 134 -8.86 5.13 -6.74
N THR A 135 -9.80 6.04 -6.60
CA THR A 135 -9.79 7.38 -7.21
C THR A 135 -9.37 8.45 -6.22
N ASN A 136 -9.83 8.35 -4.97
CA ASN A 136 -9.57 9.37 -3.94
C ASN A 136 -8.30 9.06 -3.16
N THR A 137 -7.29 9.90 -3.31
CA THR A 137 -6.02 9.78 -2.59
C THR A 137 -6.02 10.49 -1.24
N ARG A 138 -7.10 11.20 -0.88
CA ARG A 138 -7.19 12.05 0.33
C ARG A 138 -7.99 11.42 1.49
N LEU A 139 -8.51 10.20 1.32
CA LEU A 139 -9.25 9.48 2.39
C LEU A 139 -8.37 9.14 3.58
#